data_d7dda9b9b257c07ed09c7e28340e9e42
#
_entry.id   d7dda9b9b257c07ed09c7e28340e9e42
#
_cell.length_a   1.000
_cell.length_b   1.000
_cell.length_c   1.000
_cell.angle_alpha   90.00
_cell.angle_beta   90.00
_cell.angle_gamma   90.00
#
_symmetry.space_group_name_H-M   'P 1'
#
loop_
_entity.id
_entity.type
_entity.pdbx_description
1 polymer ?
#
loop_
_entity_poly.entity_id
_entity_poly.type
_entity_poly.pdbx_seq_one_letter_code
_entity_poly.pdbx_strand_id
1 'polypeptide(L)'
;MRETEFDTYRDLNIPGLLRRRVDVWVPDTYKKYPEQRFPVLYMHDGQMIFESSHTSSGGWKVNRAIASLANQHKIDPPIVVAIPSTINRHYEYLPEKVLDYPGGMDTIRTSEEGQISTENWQMSTLLIKWMVEIVKPAIDERYRTLTDAENTALMGSSLGGLL
;
A
#
# COMPACT_ATOMS: atom_id res chain seq x y z
N MET A 1 -24.56 -0.21 -11.13
CA MET A 1 -23.40 -0.73 -10.35
C MET A 1 -22.99 0.38 -9.41
N ARG A 2 -23.05 0.20 -8.08
CA ARG A 2 -22.62 1.24 -7.14
C ARG A 2 -21.11 1.37 -7.29
N GLU A 3 -20.63 2.60 -7.54
CA GLU A 3 -19.22 2.93 -7.40
C GLU A 3 -18.76 2.46 -6.01
N THR A 4 -17.65 1.76 -5.97
CA THR A 4 -17.03 1.36 -4.72
C THR A 4 -16.55 2.63 -4.04
N GLU A 5 -17.22 3.03 -2.98
CA GLU A 5 -16.91 4.21 -2.21
C GLU A 5 -15.63 3.94 -1.40
N PHE A 6 -14.57 4.70 -1.64
CA PHE A 6 -13.39 4.69 -0.79
C PHE A 6 -13.33 5.98 0.00
N ASP A 7 -12.80 5.89 1.21
CA ASP A 7 -12.34 7.06 1.92
C ASP A 7 -10.94 7.43 1.42
N THR A 8 -10.71 8.72 1.15
CA THR A 8 -9.41 9.22 0.67
C THR A 8 -8.82 10.21 1.66
N TYR A 9 -7.63 9.91 2.16
CA TYR A 9 -6.86 10.75 3.08
C TYR A 9 -5.70 11.42 2.35
N ARG A 10 -5.49 12.73 2.58
CA ARG A 10 -4.43 13.54 1.96
C ARG A 10 -3.57 14.28 2.99
N ASP A 11 -3.90 14.10 4.26
CA ASP A 11 -3.30 14.74 5.44
C ASP A 11 -2.20 13.91 6.11
N LEU A 12 -2.05 12.63 5.72
CA LEU A 12 -1.06 11.72 6.27
C LEU A 12 0.31 11.99 5.60
N ASN A 13 1.07 12.94 6.13
CA ASN A 13 2.34 13.36 5.54
C ASN A 13 3.50 13.19 6.50
N ILE A 14 4.70 12.97 5.95
CA ILE A 14 5.97 13.01 6.68
C ILE A 14 6.97 13.85 5.86
N PRO A 15 7.82 14.66 6.49
CA PRO A 15 8.90 15.35 5.79
C PRO A 15 9.83 14.37 5.06
N GLY A 16 10.26 14.70 3.86
CA GLY A 16 11.17 13.89 3.05
C GLY A 16 10.49 12.93 2.07
N LEU A 17 9.19 12.63 2.22
CA LEU A 17 8.41 11.91 1.22
C LEU A 17 7.50 12.86 0.43
N LEU A 18 7.34 12.56 -0.86
CA LEU A 18 6.32 13.23 -1.67
C LEU A 18 4.94 12.94 -1.11
N ARG A 19 4.11 13.98 -1.06
CA ARG A 19 2.72 13.87 -0.63
C ARG A 19 1.97 12.90 -1.52
N ARG A 20 1.18 12.03 -0.89
CA ARG A 20 0.31 11.08 -1.57
C ARG A 20 -1.00 10.92 -0.84
N ARG A 21 -2.02 10.52 -1.55
CA ARG A 21 -3.27 10.08 -0.94
C ARG A 21 -3.10 8.67 -0.37
N VAL A 22 -3.96 8.33 0.57
CA VAL A 22 -4.19 6.96 1.03
C VAL A 22 -5.66 6.67 0.82
N ASP A 23 -5.97 5.65 0.03
CA ASP A 23 -7.36 5.26 -0.25
C ASP A 23 -7.72 4.03 0.58
N VAL A 24 -8.85 4.08 1.27
CA VAL A 24 -9.30 3.02 2.18
C VAL A 24 -10.62 2.46 1.72
N TRP A 25 -10.64 1.16 1.43
CA TRP A 25 -11.86 0.42 1.14
C TRP A 25 -12.23 -0.46 2.33
N VAL A 26 -13.51 -0.45 2.69
CA VAL A 26 -14.07 -1.33 3.71
C VAL A 26 -15.02 -2.34 3.09
N PRO A 27 -15.04 -3.61 3.56
CA PRO A 27 -15.97 -4.61 3.04
C PRO A 27 -17.42 -4.29 3.45
N ASP A 28 -18.39 -4.84 2.72
CA ASP A 28 -19.83 -4.62 3.02
C ASP A 28 -20.20 -5.04 4.44
N THR A 29 -19.53 -6.06 4.97
CA THR A 29 -19.69 -6.53 6.36
C THR A 29 -19.32 -5.48 7.41
N TYR A 30 -18.48 -4.51 7.05
CA TYR A 30 -18.11 -3.40 7.93
C TYR A 30 -19.32 -2.55 8.34
N LYS A 31 -20.22 -2.28 7.39
CA LYS A 31 -21.48 -1.56 7.68
C LYS A 31 -22.52 -2.47 8.34
N LYS A 32 -22.52 -3.75 7.99
CA LYS A 32 -23.51 -4.73 8.46
C LYS A 32 -23.32 -5.13 9.92
N TYR A 33 -22.06 -5.21 10.38
CA TYR A 33 -21.69 -5.64 11.72
C TYR A 33 -20.91 -4.56 12.47
N PRO A 34 -21.58 -3.62 13.16
CA PRO A 34 -20.94 -2.43 13.75
C PRO A 34 -19.95 -2.74 14.87
N GLU A 35 -20.10 -3.89 15.54
CA GLU A 35 -19.20 -4.31 16.64
C GLU A 35 -18.00 -5.13 16.16
N GLN A 36 -18.01 -5.57 14.90
CA GLN A 36 -16.94 -6.39 14.36
C GLN A 36 -15.69 -5.53 14.07
N ARG A 37 -14.52 -6.09 14.42
CA ARG A 37 -13.21 -5.58 14.02
C ARG A 37 -12.65 -6.41 12.86
N PHE A 38 -11.79 -5.81 12.06
CA PHE A 38 -11.33 -6.36 10.78
C PHE A 38 -9.81 -6.39 10.69
N PRO A 39 -9.22 -7.42 10.08
CA PRO A 39 -7.82 -7.38 9.69
C PRO A 39 -7.58 -6.27 8.65
N VAL A 40 -6.34 -5.85 8.51
CA VAL A 40 -5.97 -4.77 7.58
C VAL A 40 -4.93 -5.26 6.59
N LEU A 41 -5.19 -5.04 5.30
CA LEU A 41 -4.28 -5.29 4.21
C LEU A 41 -3.79 -3.96 3.63
N TYR A 42 -2.53 -3.63 3.88
CA TYR A 42 -1.84 -2.51 3.25
C TYR A 42 -1.30 -2.96 1.89
N MET A 43 -1.49 -2.14 0.86
CA MET A 43 -1.05 -2.50 -0.50
C MET A 43 -0.27 -1.37 -1.15
N HIS A 44 0.93 -1.70 -1.60
CA HIS A 44 1.75 -0.82 -2.44
C HIS A 44 1.14 -0.66 -3.83
N ASP A 45 1.56 0.38 -4.56
CA ASP A 45 1.02 0.74 -5.87
C ASP A 45 -0.50 0.96 -5.85
N GLY A 46 -0.97 1.67 -4.83
CA GLY A 46 -2.39 1.92 -4.55
C GLY A 46 -3.22 2.43 -5.72
N GLN A 47 -2.58 3.10 -6.69
CA GLN A 47 -3.20 3.55 -7.93
C GLN A 47 -3.69 2.41 -8.83
N MET A 48 -3.20 1.17 -8.58
CA MET A 48 -3.52 -0.04 -9.36
C MET A 48 -4.51 -0.98 -8.65
N ILE A 49 -4.74 -0.78 -7.34
CA ILE A 49 -5.42 -1.78 -6.47
C ILE A 49 -6.90 -1.92 -6.81
N PHE A 50 -7.57 -0.81 -7.02
CA PHE A 50 -9.00 -0.75 -7.34
C PHE A 50 -9.22 -0.62 -8.84
N GLU A 51 -10.43 -0.29 -9.27
CA GLU A 51 -10.66 0.08 -10.67
C GLU A 51 -9.91 1.37 -11.00
N SER A 52 -9.05 1.29 -12.00
CA SER A 52 -8.24 2.43 -12.42
C SER A 52 -8.47 2.72 -13.90
N SER A 53 -8.80 3.98 -14.19
CA SER A 53 -8.83 4.50 -15.55
C SER A 53 -7.42 4.76 -16.11
N HIS A 54 -6.38 4.66 -15.26
CA HIS A 54 -5.00 4.95 -15.64
C HIS A 54 -4.26 3.74 -16.21
N THR A 55 -4.88 2.57 -16.23
CA THR A 55 -4.29 1.35 -16.78
C THR A 55 -5.18 0.75 -17.86
N SER A 56 -4.58 0.24 -18.92
CA SER A 56 -5.31 -0.45 -19.99
C SER A 56 -6.07 -1.68 -19.51
N SER A 57 -5.65 -2.27 -18.38
CA SER A 57 -6.28 -3.44 -17.75
C SER A 57 -7.37 -3.08 -16.73
N GLY A 58 -7.58 -1.78 -16.43
CA GLY A 58 -8.62 -1.33 -15.49
C GLY A 58 -8.33 -1.60 -14.02
N GLY A 59 -7.06 -1.79 -13.63
CA GLY A 59 -6.63 -2.07 -12.25
C GLY A 59 -6.79 -3.53 -11.83
N TRP A 60 -6.30 -3.87 -10.62
CA TRP A 60 -6.30 -5.25 -10.10
C TRP A 60 -7.64 -5.69 -9.50
N LYS A 61 -8.52 -4.74 -9.19
CA LYS A 61 -9.89 -4.99 -8.69
C LYS A 61 -9.89 -5.83 -7.38
N VAL A 62 -8.94 -5.56 -6.50
CA VAL A 62 -8.73 -6.31 -5.25
C VAL A 62 -9.99 -6.33 -4.38
N ASN A 63 -10.69 -5.20 -4.27
CA ASN A 63 -11.95 -5.09 -3.56
C ASN A 63 -13.02 -6.07 -4.08
N ARG A 64 -13.09 -6.28 -5.39
CA ARG A 64 -14.02 -7.25 -5.99
C ARG A 64 -13.63 -8.69 -5.69
N ALA A 65 -12.33 -9.00 -5.75
CA ALA A 65 -11.81 -10.33 -5.42
C ALA A 65 -12.09 -10.67 -3.95
N ILE A 66 -11.79 -9.75 -3.03
CA ILE A 66 -12.07 -9.91 -1.60
C ILE A 66 -13.58 -10.09 -1.36
N ALA A 67 -14.43 -9.24 -1.93
CA ALA A 67 -15.88 -9.36 -1.77
C ALA A 67 -16.41 -10.72 -2.29
N SER A 68 -15.88 -11.20 -3.42
CA SER A 68 -16.25 -12.50 -3.96
C SER A 68 -15.84 -13.66 -3.04
N LEU A 69 -14.62 -13.64 -2.49
CA LEU A 69 -14.13 -14.68 -1.59
C LEU A 69 -14.85 -14.66 -0.24
N ALA A 70 -15.14 -13.47 0.30
CA ALA A 70 -15.91 -13.31 1.52
C ALA A 70 -17.35 -13.84 1.38
N ASN A 71 -18.02 -13.56 0.24
CA ASN A 71 -19.35 -14.09 -0.03
C ASN A 71 -19.38 -15.62 -0.17
N GLN A 72 -18.24 -16.23 -0.52
CA GLN A 72 -18.06 -17.68 -0.55
C GLN A 72 -17.61 -18.27 0.80
N HIS A 73 -17.53 -17.45 1.85
CA HIS A 73 -17.02 -17.83 3.19
C HIS A 73 -15.61 -18.43 3.16
N LYS A 74 -14.75 -18.00 2.22
CA LYS A 74 -13.38 -18.47 2.09
C LYS A 74 -12.37 -17.64 2.88
N ILE A 75 -12.71 -16.41 3.18
CA ILE A 75 -11.86 -15.49 3.94
C ILE A 75 -12.71 -14.61 4.85
N ASP A 76 -12.12 -14.14 5.94
CA ASP A 76 -12.59 -12.99 6.68
C ASP A 76 -12.09 -11.73 5.94
N PRO A 77 -12.98 -10.88 5.41
CA PRO A 77 -12.58 -9.80 4.52
C PRO A 77 -11.82 -8.70 5.29
N PRO A 78 -10.62 -8.32 4.84
CA PRO A 78 -9.87 -7.21 5.43
C PRO A 78 -10.40 -5.85 4.99
N ILE A 79 -10.06 -4.81 5.76
CA ILE A 79 -9.99 -3.43 5.29
C ILE A 79 -8.77 -3.34 4.36
N VAL A 80 -8.91 -2.71 3.20
CA VAL A 80 -7.80 -2.52 2.26
C VAL A 80 -7.35 -1.06 2.26
N VAL A 81 -6.07 -0.86 2.56
CA VAL A 81 -5.41 0.45 2.58
C VAL A 81 -4.48 0.52 1.38
N ALA A 82 -4.89 1.25 0.35
CA ALA A 82 -4.15 1.39 -0.90
C ALA A 82 -3.21 2.62 -0.82
N ILE A 83 -1.91 2.37 -0.97
CA ILE A 83 -0.84 3.37 -0.88
C ILE A 83 -0.25 3.56 -2.27
N PRO A 84 -0.61 4.63 -3.00
CA PRO A 84 -0.05 4.93 -4.29
C PRO A 84 1.46 5.18 -4.22
N SER A 85 2.19 4.68 -5.21
CA SER A 85 3.56 5.09 -5.46
C SER A 85 3.61 6.50 -6.03
N THR A 86 4.79 7.11 -5.99
CA THR A 86 5.07 8.42 -6.59
C THR A 86 6.01 8.28 -7.78
N ILE A 87 6.44 9.40 -8.36
CA ILE A 87 7.50 9.41 -9.37
C ILE A 87 8.81 8.82 -8.84
N ASN A 88 8.98 8.78 -7.52
CA ASN A 88 10.15 8.22 -6.85
C ASN A 88 10.00 6.71 -6.54
N ARG A 89 9.09 5.99 -7.23
CA ARG A 89 8.74 4.60 -6.95
C ARG A 89 9.95 3.67 -6.78
N HIS A 90 10.99 3.83 -7.60
CA HIS A 90 12.21 3.02 -7.51
C HIS A 90 12.94 3.23 -6.18
N TYR A 91 13.12 4.48 -5.75
CA TYR A 91 13.76 4.82 -4.48
C TYR A 91 12.89 4.45 -3.27
N GLU A 92 11.57 4.50 -3.44
CA GLU A 92 10.64 4.18 -2.37
C GLU A 92 10.55 2.70 -2.08
N TYR A 93 10.71 1.83 -3.10
CA TYR A 93 10.51 0.39 -2.96
C TYR A 93 11.81 -0.43 -3.00
N LEU A 94 12.93 0.18 -3.35
CA LEU A 94 14.21 -0.52 -3.33
C LEU A 94 14.82 -0.46 -1.93
N PRO A 95 14.99 -1.60 -1.23
CA PRO A 95 15.52 -1.61 0.11
C PRO A 95 16.94 -1.04 0.16
N GLU A 96 17.23 -0.13 1.10
CA GLU A 96 18.56 0.45 1.29
C GLU A 96 19.65 -0.62 1.47
N LYS A 97 19.30 -1.73 2.11
CA LYS A 97 20.21 -2.85 2.34
C LYS A 97 20.83 -3.44 1.07
N VAL A 98 20.27 -3.17 -0.09
CA VAL A 98 20.89 -3.60 -1.37
C VAL A 98 22.25 -2.96 -1.58
N LEU A 99 22.49 -1.79 -0.98
CA LEU A 99 23.76 -1.06 -1.05
C LEU A 99 24.89 -1.73 -0.27
N ASP A 100 24.57 -2.53 0.73
CA ASP A 100 25.53 -3.24 1.57
C ASP A 100 26.15 -4.44 0.86
N TYR A 101 25.61 -4.83 -0.30
CA TYR A 101 26.13 -5.96 -1.07
C TYR A 101 27.16 -5.52 -2.11
N PRO A 102 28.26 -6.26 -2.28
CA PRO A 102 29.24 -6.01 -3.34
C PRO A 102 28.54 -5.99 -4.72
N GLY A 103 28.72 -4.91 -5.47
CA GLY A 103 28.07 -4.74 -6.79
C GLY A 103 26.60 -4.32 -6.73
N GLY A 104 25.99 -4.12 -5.56
CA GLY A 104 24.62 -3.66 -5.44
C GLY A 104 24.35 -2.35 -6.17
N MET A 105 25.26 -1.39 -6.09
CA MET A 105 25.19 -0.13 -6.81
C MET A 105 25.34 -0.29 -8.33
N ASP A 106 26.20 -1.20 -8.78
CA ASP A 106 26.44 -1.41 -10.22
C ASP A 106 25.24 -2.06 -10.88
N THR A 107 24.58 -2.98 -10.20
CA THR A 107 23.35 -3.62 -10.67
C THR A 107 22.23 -2.60 -10.87
N ILE A 108 22.15 -1.59 -10.02
CA ILE A 108 21.12 -0.55 -10.10
C ILE A 108 21.44 0.45 -11.21
N ARG A 109 22.71 0.81 -11.40
CA ARG A 109 23.14 1.74 -12.45
C ARG A 109 22.95 1.20 -13.87
N THR A 110 22.92 -0.11 -14.04
CA THR A 110 22.71 -0.78 -15.34
C THR A 110 21.24 -0.91 -15.73
N SER A 111 20.28 -0.61 -14.83
CA SER A 111 18.87 -0.57 -15.20
C SER A 111 18.62 0.62 -16.13
N GLU A 112 17.99 0.38 -17.29
CA GLU A 112 17.77 1.35 -18.37
C GLU A 112 16.93 2.59 -17.99
N GLU A 113 16.47 2.69 -16.77
CA GLU A 113 15.56 3.74 -16.29
C GLU A 113 16.27 4.89 -15.54
N GLY A 114 17.31 5.45 -16.14
CA GLY A 114 17.89 6.73 -15.72
C GLY A 114 18.87 6.64 -14.53
N GLN A 115 19.73 7.65 -14.41
CA GLN A 115 20.72 7.75 -13.32
C GLN A 115 20.02 7.82 -11.97
N ILE A 116 20.09 6.73 -11.21
CA ILE A 116 19.63 6.70 -9.83
C ILE A 116 20.62 7.50 -8.98
N SER A 117 20.17 8.63 -8.43
CA SER A 117 20.98 9.45 -7.53
C SER A 117 21.10 8.81 -6.16
N THR A 118 22.31 8.77 -5.62
CA THR A 118 22.57 8.25 -4.26
C THR A 118 21.93 9.11 -3.15
N GLU A 119 21.52 10.32 -3.46
CA GLU A 119 20.92 11.26 -2.49
C GLU A 119 19.51 10.85 -2.01
N ASN A 120 18.85 9.95 -2.73
CA ASN A 120 17.45 9.58 -2.46
C ASN A 120 17.27 8.18 -1.83
N TRP A 121 18.37 7.51 -1.44
CA TRP A 121 18.32 6.13 -0.97
C TRP A 121 17.58 5.91 0.34
N GLN A 122 17.41 6.92 1.17
CA GLN A 122 16.69 6.82 2.44
C GLN A 122 15.16 6.76 2.27
N MET A 123 14.65 6.79 1.04
CA MET A 123 13.21 6.87 0.81
C MET A 123 12.48 5.58 1.18
N SER A 124 13.10 4.41 1.00
CA SER A 124 12.46 3.14 1.37
C SER A 124 12.30 3.01 2.88
N THR A 125 13.34 3.29 3.65
CA THR A 125 13.26 3.35 5.13
C THR A 125 12.27 4.39 5.60
N LEU A 126 12.25 5.56 4.96
CA LEU A 126 11.31 6.63 5.29
C LEU A 126 9.86 6.26 4.95
N LEU A 127 9.65 5.53 3.86
CA LEU A 127 8.32 5.02 3.49
C LEU A 127 7.81 4.02 4.53
N ILE A 128 8.64 3.05 4.94
CA ILE A 128 8.30 2.10 6.02
C ILE A 128 7.95 2.85 7.30
N LYS A 129 8.82 3.80 7.69
CA LYS A 129 8.60 4.62 8.89
C LYS A 129 7.26 5.37 8.82
N TRP A 130 6.97 5.99 7.69
CA TRP A 130 5.70 6.68 7.46
C TRP A 130 4.50 5.72 7.56
N MET A 131 4.59 4.53 6.99
CA MET A 131 3.53 3.53 7.09
C MET A 131 3.29 3.08 8.52
N VAL A 132 4.36 2.83 9.29
CA VAL A 132 4.28 2.30 10.67
C VAL A 132 3.89 3.39 11.68
N GLU A 133 4.45 4.58 11.56
CA GLU A 133 4.31 5.63 12.58
C GLU A 133 3.15 6.62 12.30
N ILE A 134 2.73 6.75 11.04
CA ILE A 134 1.70 7.72 10.65
C ILE A 134 0.46 7.02 10.07
N VAL A 135 0.62 6.20 9.01
CA VAL A 135 -0.53 5.62 8.32
C VAL A 135 -1.24 4.60 9.21
N LYS A 136 -0.52 3.60 9.71
CA LYS A 136 -1.14 2.53 10.51
C LYS A 136 -1.85 3.09 11.75
N PRO A 137 -1.28 3.96 12.59
CA PRO A 137 -1.99 4.55 13.72
C PRO A 137 -3.24 5.32 13.31
N ALA A 138 -3.17 6.09 12.21
CA ALA A 138 -4.32 6.85 11.72
C ALA A 138 -5.45 5.94 11.22
N ILE A 139 -5.13 4.80 10.60
CA ILE A 139 -6.12 3.81 10.18
C ILE A 139 -6.73 3.11 11.40
N ASP A 140 -5.92 2.71 12.37
CA ASP A 140 -6.39 2.05 13.60
C ASP A 140 -7.30 2.96 14.44
N GLU A 141 -7.06 4.28 14.44
CA GLU A 141 -7.91 5.26 15.11
C GLU A 141 -9.25 5.46 14.38
N ARG A 142 -9.23 5.49 13.05
CA ARG A 142 -10.40 5.85 12.22
C ARG A 142 -11.31 4.67 11.90
N TYR A 143 -10.80 3.44 11.97
CA TYR A 143 -11.52 2.22 11.60
C TYR A 143 -11.50 1.17 12.70
N ARG A 144 -12.46 0.27 12.65
CA ARG A 144 -12.52 -0.88 13.55
C ARG A 144 -11.56 -1.98 13.10
N THR A 145 -10.29 -1.78 13.35
CA THR A 145 -9.21 -2.69 13.00
C THR A 145 -8.89 -3.69 14.12
N LEU A 146 -8.39 -4.85 13.76
CA LEU A 146 -7.58 -5.72 14.61
C LEU A 146 -6.13 -5.20 14.49
N THR A 147 -5.59 -4.63 15.57
CA THR A 147 -4.38 -3.78 15.52
C THR A 147 -3.07 -4.56 15.63
N ASP A 148 -3.16 -5.84 15.98
CA ASP A 148 -1.99 -6.71 16.19
C ASP A 148 -1.33 -7.13 14.86
N ALA A 149 -0.11 -7.68 14.96
CA ALA A 149 0.70 -8.07 13.81
C ALA A 149 0.09 -9.24 13.03
N GLU A 150 -0.60 -10.15 13.69
CA GLU A 150 -1.22 -11.32 13.06
C GLU A 150 -2.38 -10.91 12.13
N ASN A 151 -3.00 -9.79 12.42
CA ASN A 151 -4.12 -9.23 11.66
C ASN A 151 -3.71 -8.06 10.75
N THR A 152 -2.41 -7.82 10.59
CA THR A 152 -1.86 -6.76 9.73
C THR A 152 -0.98 -7.38 8.64
N ALA A 153 -1.33 -7.14 7.38
CA ALA A 153 -0.56 -7.63 6.24
C ALA A 153 -0.14 -6.50 5.31
N LEU A 154 1.03 -6.66 4.68
CA LEU A 154 1.54 -5.80 3.61
C LEU A 154 1.69 -6.63 2.35
N MET A 155 1.24 -6.08 1.22
CA MET A 155 1.33 -6.73 -0.09
C MET A 155 1.81 -5.74 -1.14
N GLY A 156 2.64 -6.23 -2.04
CA GLY A 156 3.11 -5.49 -3.20
C GLY A 156 3.43 -6.40 -4.37
N SER A 157 3.62 -5.82 -5.55
CA SER A 157 4.00 -6.52 -6.78
C SER A 157 5.29 -5.96 -7.34
N SER A 158 6.14 -6.84 -7.93
CA SER A 158 7.43 -6.43 -8.50
C SER A 158 8.28 -5.70 -7.45
N LEU A 159 8.78 -4.50 -7.74
CA LEU A 159 9.49 -3.66 -6.77
C LEU A 159 8.70 -3.43 -5.47
N GLY A 160 7.38 -3.24 -5.57
CA GLY A 160 6.54 -3.07 -4.38
C GLY A 160 6.45 -4.32 -3.49
N GLY A 161 6.91 -5.46 -3.96
CA GLY A 161 7.01 -6.70 -3.18
C GLY A 161 8.42 -6.93 -2.58
N LEU A 162 9.37 -6.01 -2.81
CA LEU A 162 10.72 -6.08 -2.25
C LEU A 162 10.86 -5.35 -0.91
N LEU A 163 10.00 -4.36 -0.67
CA LEU A 163 9.95 -3.59 0.55
C LEU A 163 9.15 -4.33 1.61
#